data_6d9f0904dd42927f09fe03446bad9c06
#
_entry.id   6d9f0904dd42927f09fe03446bad9c06
#
_cell.length_a   1.000
_cell.length_b   1.000
_cell.length_c   1.000
_cell.angle_alpha   90.00
_cell.angle_beta   90.00
_cell.angle_gamma   90.00
#
_symmetry.space_group_name_H-M   'P 1'
#
loop_
_entity.id
_entity.type
_entity.pdbx_description
1 polymer ?
#
loop_
_entity_poly.entity_id
_entity_poly.type
_entity_poly.pdbx_seq_one_letter_code
_entity_poly.pdbx_strand_id
1 'polypeptide(L)'
;MTTQPNGQTLINQVANFYQQYLHCSPEQLDLLALWTMHTHIIPAAPFSPALNICSRQKHSGKTLCLQLLGLLCDHPWMHTAAAPPLLLHQLTDGYEPFVGTLLLDDCDATFGKSRMNLKLQGLFTARFQQDARFTVRVKDDGEYIFDDRLVFFPAAFAGHGRLHPSLAERSIQIVLEPKEPGSGCQPFRFYAAQASSKSLNQGLSDWGDAHHERFEKIAPYKEDQFPPELSWRHRDCAEPLLHVADFIGGDWPQRARHALVNAFALAAFEDFYISKQILSDIRDAFAEKGNPEWLSSTDVLSFLYTMDNRTWDDWSKGKPMQPKAVAHLLEPFGVQPRNHRTGPQTVPKGYYRADLEPVWRRHLPASSQKPVALPVAAELQNSALSTPRLTASSQKPVAPSVAAELQNSVPKPENKSPSPGSAAKPTTTDNPKPPQSEPFEPFWSKSPTHVIGSVKAGGIG
;
A
#
# COMPACT_ATOMS: atom_id res chain seq x y z
N MET A 1 -36.05 -12.08 -14.10
CA MET A 1 -35.69 -10.75 -13.57
C MET A 1 -34.80 -11.01 -12.35
N THR A 2 -33.51 -11.04 -12.55
CA THR A 2 -32.53 -11.09 -11.46
C THR A 2 -32.57 -9.73 -10.78
N THR A 3 -33.05 -9.67 -9.54
CA THR A 3 -32.96 -8.47 -8.70
C THR A 3 -31.50 -8.11 -8.58
N GLN A 4 -31.12 -6.94 -9.12
CA GLN A 4 -29.77 -6.41 -8.94
C GLN A 4 -29.46 -6.35 -7.43
N PRO A 5 -28.30 -6.83 -6.99
CA PRO A 5 -27.95 -6.76 -5.58
C PRO A 5 -27.93 -5.29 -5.15
N ASN A 6 -28.60 -4.99 -4.05
CA ASN A 6 -28.56 -3.67 -3.44
C ASN A 6 -27.09 -3.32 -3.15
N GLY A 7 -26.62 -2.12 -3.58
CA GLY A 7 -25.23 -1.68 -3.38
C GLY A 7 -24.73 -1.86 -1.95
N GLN A 8 -25.59 -1.65 -0.96
CA GLN A 8 -25.29 -1.86 0.46
C GLN A 8 -24.99 -3.34 0.79
N THR A 9 -25.77 -4.27 0.24
CA THR A 9 -25.50 -5.70 0.41
C THR A 9 -24.19 -6.09 -0.26
N LEU A 10 -23.95 -5.58 -1.46
CA LEU A 10 -22.78 -5.87 -2.26
C LEU A 10 -21.48 -5.40 -1.57
N ILE A 11 -21.42 -4.15 -1.12
CA ILE A 11 -20.23 -3.62 -0.45
C ILE A 11 -19.96 -4.32 0.89
N ASN A 12 -21.00 -4.71 1.63
CA ASN A 12 -20.85 -5.49 2.84
C ASN A 12 -20.26 -6.88 2.54
N GLN A 13 -20.65 -7.52 1.44
CA GLN A 13 -20.06 -8.78 0.99
C GLN A 13 -18.59 -8.60 0.60
N VAL A 14 -18.22 -7.49 -0.03
CA VAL A 14 -16.83 -7.15 -0.35
C VAL A 14 -15.99 -6.98 0.91
N ALA A 15 -16.46 -6.20 1.89
CA ALA A 15 -15.77 -6.03 3.18
C ALA A 15 -15.60 -7.36 3.91
N ASN A 16 -16.65 -8.18 3.97
CA ASN A 16 -16.61 -9.51 4.58
C ASN A 16 -15.65 -10.45 3.84
N PHE A 17 -15.55 -10.37 2.50
CA PHE A 17 -14.60 -11.16 1.73
C PHE A 17 -13.15 -10.83 2.12
N TYR A 18 -12.79 -9.55 2.25
CA TYR A 18 -11.46 -9.16 2.73
C TYR A 18 -11.22 -9.61 4.17
N GLN A 19 -12.19 -9.44 5.06
CA GLN A 19 -12.10 -9.83 6.47
C GLN A 19 -11.80 -11.32 6.66
N GLN A 20 -12.26 -12.19 5.76
CA GLN A 20 -11.98 -13.63 5.83
C GLN A 20 -10.47 -13.94 5.76
N TYR A 21 -9.69 -13.13 5.05
CA TYR A 21 -8.29 -13.43 4.73
C TYR A 21 -7.30 -12.43 5.32
N LEU A 22 -7.69 -11.17 5.54
CA LEU A 22 -6.81 -10.11 6.01
C LEU A 22 -7.04 -9.80 7.49
N HIS A 23 -5.94 -9.60 8.19
CA HIS A 23 -5.96 -9.03 9.53
C HIS A 23 -5.77 -7.51 9.41
N CYS A 24 -6.88 -6.78 9.40
CA CYS A 24 -6.95 -5.33 9.23
C CYS A 24 -7.95 -4.73 10.21
N SER A 25 -7.82 -3.44 10.50
CA SER A 25 -8.88 -2.72 11.22
C SER A 25 -10.18 -2.65 10.40
N PRO A 26 -11.33 -2.47 11.04
CA PRO A 26 -12.60 -2.30 10.33
C PRO A 26 -12.56 -1.15 9.32
N GLU A 27 -11.90 -0.04 9.66
CA GLU A 27 -11.76 1.13 8.79
C GLU A 27 -10.93 0.81 7.53
N GLN A 28 -9.88 0.02 7.66
CA GLN A 28 -9.09 -0.42 6.51
C GLN A 28 -9.87 -1.37 5.60
N LEU A 29 -10.68 -2.26 6.16
CA LEU A 29 -11.60 -3.12 5.39
C LEU A 29 -12.66 -2.30 4.64
N ASP A 30 -13.18 -1.25 5.27
CA ASP A 30 -14.12 -0.32 4.65
C ASP A 30 -13.48 0.42 3.46
N LEU A 31 -12.25 0.90 3.64
CA LEU A 31 -11.49 1.57 2.56
C LEU A 31 -11.20 0.63 1.40
N LEU A 32 -10.81 -0.62 1.67
CA LEU A 32 -10.60 -1.63 0.62
C LEU A 32 -11.90 -1.91 -0.14
N ALA A 33 -13.03 -2.01 0.56
CA ALA A 33 -14.33 -2.25 -0.06
C ALA A 33 -14.79 -1.06 -0.93
N LEU A 34 -14.70 0.16 -0.41
CA LEU A 34 -15.03 1.38 -1.13
C LEU A 34 -14.14 1.58 -2.36
N TRP A 35 -12.83 1.34 -2.22
CA TRP A 35 -11.90 1.47 -3.32
C TRP A 35 -12.14 0.40 -4.39
N THR A 36 -12.49 -0.82 -4.01
CA THR A 36 -12.90 -1.86 -4.96
C THR A 36 -14.13 -1.43 -5.77
N MET A 37 -15.18 -0.94 -5.10
CA MET A 37 -16.37 -0.41 -5.77
C MET A 37 -16.01 0.75 -6.73
N HIS A 38 -15.11 1.65 -6.30
CA HIS A 38 -14.60 2.75 -7.12
C HIS A 38 -13.97 2.27 -8.43
N THR A 39 -13.24 1.14 -8.43
CA THR A 39 -12.63 0.62 -9.67
C THR A 39 -13.65 0.29 -10.76
N HIS A 40 -14.88 -0.06 -10.40
CA HIS A 40 -15.95 -0.40 -11.33
C HIS A 40 -16.74 0.80 -11.88
N ILE A 41 -16.41 2.02 -11.43
CA ILE A 41 -17.03 3.26 -11.91
C ILE A 41 -16.05 4.25 -12.52
N ILE A 42 -14.80 3.86 -12.70
CA ILE A 42 -13.83 4.59 -13.51
C ILE A 42 -14.36 4.55 -14.96
N PRO A 43 -14.54 5.46 -15.76
CA PRO A 43 -14.07 6.83 -15.88
C PRO A 43 -14.99 7.94 -15.32
N ALA A 44 -16.07 7.59 -14.67
CA ALA A 44 -17.03 8.60 -14.16
C ALA A 44 -16.49 9.43 -12.98
N ALA A 45 -15.36 9.06 -12.39
CA ALA A 45 -14.76 9.76 -11.26
C ALA A 45 -13.76 10.84 -11.73
N PRO A 46 -13.72 12.03 -11.11
CA PRO A 46 -12.74 13.08 -11.46
C PRO A 46 -11.32 12.74 -11.01
N PHE A 47 -11.19 11.97 -9.95
CA PHE A 47 -9.92 11.51 -9.37
C PHE A 47 -9.94 10.00 -9.11
N SER A 48 -8.76 9.40 -9.12
CA SER A 48 -8.58 8.01 -8.72
C SER A 48 -7.39 7.91 -7.76
N PRO A 49 -7.64 7.87 -6.43
CA PRO A 49 -6.58 7.69 -5.45
C PRO A 49 -5.94 6.32 -5.61
N ALA A 50 -4.63 6.23 -5.39
CA ALA A 50 -3.97 4.95 -5.30
C ALA A 50 -4.20 4.33 -3.90
N LEU A 51 -4.09 3.00 -3.80
CA LEU A 51 -3.83 2.35 -2.52
C LEU A 51 -2.32 2.21 -2.31
N ASN A 52 -1.83 2.63 -1.15
CA ASN A 52 -0.48 2.39 -0.67
C ASN A 52 -0.51 1.30 0.39
N ILE A 53 -0.27 0.05 -0.01
CA ILE A 53 -0.30 -1.11 0.87
C ILE A 53 1.10 -1.31 1.45
N CYS A 54 1.28 -0.90 2.69
CA CYS A 54 2.56 -0.92 3.36
C CYS A 54 2.53 -1.73 4.67
N SER A 55 3.70 -2.00 5.22
CA SER A 55 3.86 -2.68 6.50
C SER A 55 5.26 -2.45 7.05
N ARG A 56 5.34 -2.36 8.37
CA ARG A 56 6.62 -2.28 9.09
C ARG A 56 7.36 -3.63 9.17
N GLN A 57 6.64 -4.72 8.96
CA GLN A 57 7.18 -6.09 9.12
C GLN A 57 7.06 -6.90 7.83
N LYS A 58 7.97 -7.86 7.66
CA LYS A 58 7.87 -8.88 6.61
C LYS A 58 6.70 -9.82 6.91
N HIS A 59 6.17 -10.47 5.88
CA HIS A 59 5.08 -11.45 5.99
C HIS A 59 3.76 -10.91 6.56
N SER A 60 3.48 -9.64 6.41
CA SER A 60 2.24 -8.97 6.86
C SER A 60 1.05 -9.12 5.91
N GLY A 61 1.19 -9.82 4.79
CA GLY A 61 0.08 -10.06 3.85
C GLY A 61 -0.08 -9.03 2.72
N LYS A 62 0.91 -8.18 2.42
CA LYS A 62 0.86 -7.20 1.31
C LYS A 62 0.50 -7.83 -0.04
N THR A 63 1.26 -8.85 -0.45
CA THR A 63 0.99 -9.62 -1.68
C THR A 63 -0.39 -10.27 -1.65
N LEU A 64 -0.82 -10.80 -0.48
CA LEU A 64 -2.15 -11.35 -0.31
C LEU A 64 -3.24 -10.30 -0.52
N CYS A 65 -3.07 -9.10 0.02
CA CYS A 65 -4.01 -7.99 -0.19
C CYS A 65 -4.16 -7.66 -1.69
N LEU A 66 -3.04 -7.57 -2.43
CA LEU A 66 -3.10 -7.37 -3.89
C LEU A 66 -3.78 -8.53 -4.63
N GLN A 67 -3.52 -9.79 -4.22
CA GLN A 67 -4.20 -10.95 -4.81
C GLN A 67 -5.71 -10.91 -4.60
N LEU A 68 -6.16 -10.49 -3.42
CA LEU A 68 -7.58 -10.35 -3.11
C LEU A 68 -8.22 -9.19 -3.89
N LEU A 69 -7.53 -8.05 -4.03
CA LEU A 69 -7.94 -6.97 -4.93
C LEU A 69 -8.05 -7.47 -6.37
N GLY A 70 -7.09 -8.28 -6.83
CA GLY A 70 -7.10 -8.91 -8.16
C GLY A 70 -8.27 -9.85 -8.41
N LEU A 71 -8.98 -10.31 -7.37
CA LEU A 71 -10.19 -11.12 -7.52
C LEU A 71 -11.47 -10.28 -7.65
N LEU A 72 -11.45 -9.02 -7.21
CA LEU A 72 -12.67 -8.20 -7.09
C LEU A 72 -12.64 -6.89 -7.88
N CYS A 73 -11.48 -6.31 -8.17
CA CYS A 73 -11.37 -5.06 -8.92
C CYS A 73 -11.73 -5.24 -10.40
N ASP A 74 -12.08 -4.14 -11.04
CA ASP A 74 -12.36 -4.12 -12.47
C ASP A 74 -11.08 -4.32 -13.28
N HIS A 75 -11.10 -5.24 -14.25
CA HIS A 75 -10.00 -5.58 -15.16
C HIS A 75 -8.60 -5.55 -14.48
N PRO A 76 -8.35 -6.39 -13.46
CA PRO A 76 -7.13 -6.33 -12.68
C PRO A 76 -5.92 -6.76 -13.48
N TRP A 77 -4.88 -5.93 -13.45
CA TRP A 77 -3.60 -6.19 -14.09
C TRP A 77 -2.48 -6.21 -13.04
N MET A 78 -2.14 -7.43 -12.59
CA MET A 78 -1.19 -7.62 -11.50
C MET A 78 0.22 -7.92 -12.02
N HIS A 79 1.19 -7.18 -11.49
CA HIS A 79 2.61 -7.38 -11.74
C HIS A 79 3.41 -7.43 -10.44
N THR A 80 4.45 -8.27 -10.45
CA THR A 80 5.46 -8.32 -9.39
C THR A 80 6.79 -7.89 -9.99
N ALA A 81 7.41 -6.87 -9.40
CA ALA A 81 8.73 -6.37 -9.80
C ALA A 81 8.85 -6.11 -11.32
N ALA A 82 7.84 -5.50 -11.93
CA ALA A 82 7.81 -5.24 -13.37
C ALA A 82 9.01 -4.38 -13.82
N ALA A 83 9.62 -4.74 -14.96
CA ALA A 83 10.67 -3.92 -15.55
C ALA A 83 10.10 -2.55 -15.97
N PRO A 84 10.68 -1.43 -15.50
CA PRO A 84 10.14 -0.09 -15.74
C PRO A 84 9.89 0.26 -17.21
N PRO A 85 10.77 -0.12 -18.17
CA PRO A 85 10.50 0.15 -19.59
C PRO A 85 9.28 -0.56 -20.14
N LEU A 86 9.08 -1.83 -19.75
CA LEU A 86 7.96 -2.64 -20.20
C LEU A 86 6.64 -2.10 -19.63
N LEU A 87 6.64 -1.75 -18.35
CA LEU A 87 5.47 -1.20 -17.68
C LEU A 87 5.06 0.14 -18.30
N LEU A 88 6.04 1.03 -18.56
CA LEU A 88 5.79 2.29 -19.24
C LEU A 88 5.20 2.06 -20.62
N HIS A 89 5.79 1.18 -21.42
CA HIS A 89 5.33 0.80 -22.76
C HIS A 89 3.87 0.30 -22.72
N GLN A 90 3.56 -0.66 -21.87
CA GLN A 90 2.20 -1.22 -21.79
C GLN A 90 1.15 -0.22 -21.33
N LEU A 91 1.52 0.76 -20.50
CA LEU A 91 0.61 1.80 -20.02
C LEU A 91 0.45 2.98 -21.00
N THR A 92 1.33 3.12 -22.00
CA THR A 92 1.35 4.30 -22.86
C THR A 92 1.41 4.00 -24.38
N ASP A 93 1.69 2.78 -24.81
CA ASP A 93 1.95 2.47 -26.24
C ASP A 93 0.68 2.09 -27.04
N GLY A 94 -0.46 1.92 -26.38
CA GLY A 94 -1.73 1.69 -27.08
C GLY A 94 -2.28 2.97 -27.71
N TYR A 95 -3.00 2.86 -28.83
CA TYR A 95 -3.84 3.96 -29.33
C TYR A 95 -5.01 4.26 -28.39
N GLU A 96 -5.40 3.26 -27.61
CA GLU A 96 -6.43 3.36 -26.60
C GLU A 96 -5.79 3.58 -25.20
N PRO A 97 -6.40 4.38 -24.33
CA PRO A 97 -5.96 4.49 -22.93
C PRO A 97 -5.96 3.13 -22.24
N PHE A 98 -5.03 2.91 -21.30
CA PHE A 98 -5.07 1.72 -20.47
C PHE A 98 -6.38 1.69 -19.68
N VAL A 99 -7.15 0.63 -19.86
CA VAL A 99 -8.41 0.37 -19.15
C VAL A 99 -8.16 -0.78 -18.19
N GLY A 100 -8.37 -0.54 -16.89
CA GLY A 100 -8.22 -1.57 -15.86
C GLY A 100 -7.54 -1.06 -14.59
N THR A 101 -7.38 -1.96 -13.63
CA THR A 101 -6.80 -1.68 -12.32
C THR A 101 -5.38 -2.22 -12.24
N LEU A 102 -4.39 -1.34 -12.12
CA LEU A 102 -3.00 -1.74 -11.94
C LEU A 102 -2.75 -2.18 -10.48
N LEU A 103 -2.24 -3.40 -10.31
CA LEU A 103 -1.83 -3.96 -9.02
C LEU A 103 -0.33 -4.28 -9.07
N LEU A 104 0.50 -3.47 -8.41
CA LEU A 104 1.95 -3.57 -8.47
C LEU A 104 2.52 -4.04 -7.14
N ASP A 105 3.00 -5.29 -7.11
CA ASP A 105 3.73 -5.84 -5.98
C ASP A 105 5.23 -5.51 -6.08
N ASP A 106 5.90 -5.45 -4.93
CA ASP A 106 7.31 -5.06 -4.82
C ASP A 106 7.64 -3.76 -5.58
N CYS A 107 6.76 -2.77 -5.43
CA CYS A 107 6.85 -1.48 -6.13
C CYS A 107 8.18 -0.75 -5.87
N ASP A 108 8.85 -1.09 -4.79
CA ASP A 108 10.18 -0.58 -4.47
C ASP A 108 11.22 -0.87 -5.57
N ALA A 109 11.13 -2.00 -6.25
CA ALA A 109 12.00 -2.32 -7.38
C ALA A 109 11.76 -1.38 -8.56
N THR A 110 10.51 -0.96 -8.73
CA THR A 110 10.03 -0.10 -9.82
C THR A 110 10.37 1.37 -9.59
N PHE A 111 10.40 1.85 -8.34
CA PHE A 111 10.62 3.26 -8.00
C PHE A 111 12.08 3.65 -7.69
N GLY A 112 13.07 2.95 -8.26
CA GLY A 112 14.48 3.30 -8.12
C GLY A 112 14.86 4.67 -8.75
N LYS A 113 16.15 5.05 -8.67
CA LYS A 113 16.64 6.39 -9.08
C LYS A 113 16.95 6.54 -10.58
N SER A 114 16.66 5.56 -11.44
CA SER A 114 16.94 5.65 -12.87
C SER A 114 16.01 6.67 -13.57
N ARG A 115 16.43 7.21 -14.73
CA ARG A 115 15.58 8.09 -15.54
C ARG A 115 14.23 7.45 -15.89
N MET A 116 14.22 6.14 -16.11
CA MET A 116 13.00 5.39 -16.45
C MET A 116 12.06 5.33 -15.25
N ASN A 117 12.59 5.12 -14.05
CA ASN A 117 11.81 5.10 -12.82
C ASN A 117 11.19 6.47 -12.52
N LEU A 118 11.91 7.57 -12.83
CA LEU A 118 11.37 8.93 -12.72
C LEU A 118 10.23 9.19 -13.70
N LYS A 119 10.31 8.63 -14.93
CA LYS A 119 9.21 8.72 -15.90
C LYS A 119 7.98 7.97 -15.42
N LEU A 120 8.15 6.72 -14.94
CA LEU A 120 7.06 5.96 -14.35
C LEU A 120 6.43 6.65 -13.14
N GLN A 121 7.25 7.24 -12.28
CA GLN A 121 6.76 8.03 -11.16
C GLN A 121 5.93 9.22 -11.63
N GLY A 122 6.36 9.93 -12.70
CA GLY A 122 5.60 11.00 -13.34
C GLY A 122 4.26 10.50 -13.87
N LEU A 123 4.24 9.37 -14.58
CA LEU A 123 3.03 8.74 -15.09
C LEU A 123 2.08 8.34 -13.95
N PHE A 124 2.59 7.67 -12.91
CA PHE A 124 1.76 7.28 -11.77
C PHE A 124 1.26 8.46 -10.94
N THR A 125 1.93 9.60 -10.99
CA THR A 125 1.45 10.84 -10.40
C THR A 125 0.36 11.48 -11.27
N ALA A 126 0.54 11.48 -12.60
CA ALA A 126 -0.41 12.05 -13.56
C ALA A 126 -1.74 11.27 -13.60
N ARG A 127 -1.72 9.92 -13.55
CA ARG A 127 -2.91 9.07 -13.63
C ARG A 127 -4.00 9.37 -12.58
N PHE A 128 -3.70 10.18 -11.59
CA PHE A 128 -4.61 10.53 -10.50
C PHE A 128 -5.83 11.32 -10.95
N GLN A 129 -5.68 12.16 -11.98
CA GLN A 129 -6.72 13.06 -12.46
C GLN A 129 -7.24 12.60 -13.84
N GLN A 130 -8.56 12.66 -14.07
CA GLN A 130 -9.23 12.14 -15.25
C GLN A 130 -8.69 12.69 -16.57
N ASP A 131 -8.40 13.99 -16.65
CA ASP A 131 -7.94 14.63 -17.89
C ASP A 131 -6.43 14.67 -18.03
N ALA A 132 -5.69 13.98 -17.14
CA ALA A 132 -4.24 14.03 -17.15
C ALA A 132 -3.66 13.37 -18.39
N ARG A 133 -2.66 14.03 -18.97
CA ARG A 133 -1.93 13.54 -20.13
C ARG A 133 -0.48 13.32 -19.80
N PHE A 134 0.08 12.30 -20.41
CA PHE A 134 1.48 11.95 -20.29
C PHE A 134 2.12 11.93 -21.66
N THR A 135 3.09 12.83 -21.90
CA THR A 135 3.77 12.96 -23.19
C THR A 135 4.77 11.82 -23.36
N VAL A 136 4.58 11.03 -24.40
CA VAL A 136 5.51 9.96 -24.84
C VAL A 136 6.18 10.34 -26.15
N ARG A 137 7.37 9.79 -26.36
CA ARG A 137 8.07 9.91 -27.63
C ARG A 137 7.85 8.62 -28.42
N VAL A 138 7.12 8.70 -29.50
CA VAL A 138 6.85 7.58 -30.42
C VAL A 138 7.64 7.74 -31.71
N LYS A 139 7.91 6.63 -32.39
CA LYS A 139 8.52 6.63 -33.71
C LYS A 139 7.41 6.38 -34.75
N ASP A 140 7.20 7.34 -35.61
CA ASP A 140 6.22 7.29 -36.69
C ASP A 140 6.94 7.55 -38.02
N ASP A 141 6.77 6.67 -39.04
CA ASP A 141 7.43 6.71 -40.35
C ASP A 141 8.95 7.05 -40.32
N GLY A 142 9.65 6.58 -39.28
CA GLY A 142 11.09 6.81 -39.11
C GLY A 142 11.45 8.08 -38.34
N GLU A 143 10.55 9.01 -38.17
CA GLU A 143 10.70 10.22 -37.39
C GLU A 143 10.19 10.03 -35.93
N TYR A 144 10.70 10.86 -35.01
CA TYR A 144 10.23 10.85 -33.64
C TYR A 144 9.23 12.00 -33.43
N ILE A 145 8.03 11.63 -33.03
CA ILE A 145 6.99 12.59 -32.65
C ILE A 145 6.73 12.51 -31.14
N PHE A 146 6.19 13.59 -30.59
CA PHE A 146 5.67 13.63 -29.22
C PHE A 146 4.17 13.44 -29.28
N ASP A 147 3.66 12.51 -28.48
CA ASP A 147 2.26 12.17 -28.43
C ASP A 147 1.76 12.25 -26.99
N ASP A 148 0.64 12.90 -26.77
CA ASP A 148 0.03 13.11 -25.47
C ASP A 148 -1.03 12.06 -25.20
N ARG A 149 -0.71 11.10 -24.34
CA ARG A 149 -1.58 9.98 -23.96
C ARG A 149 -2.41 10.33 -22.75
N LEU A 150 -3.70 10.04 -22.80
CA LEU A 150 -4.56 10.09 -21.63
C LEU A 150 -4.16 8.97 -20.66
N VAL A 151 -3.95 9.32 -19.41
CA VAL A 151 -3.52 8.37 -18.37
C VAL A 151 -4.40 8.53 -17.14
N PHE A 152 -5.44 7.70 -17.06
CA PHE A 152 -6.36 7.70 -15.94
C PHE A 152 -6.81 6.27 -15.62
N PHE A 153 -6.35 5.74 -14.49
CA PHE A 153 -6.67 4.37 -14.05
C PHE A 153 -6.43 4.20 -12.56
N PRO A 154 -7.19 3.30 -11.87
CA PRO A 154 -6.93 2.95 -10.49
C PRO A 154 -5.63 2.14 -10.36
N ALA A 155 -4.89 2.35 -9.27
CA ALA A 155 -3.68 1.60 -8.98
C ALA A 155 -3.51 1.30 -7.50
N ALA A 156 -2.99 0.10 -7.19
CA ALA A 156 -2.57 -0.27 -5.85
C ALA A 156 -1.09 -0.67 -5.87
N PHE A 157 -0.33 -0.12 -4.93
CA PHE A 157 1.12 -0.33 -4.80
C PHE A 157 1.40 -1.04 -3.48
N ALA A 158 2.09 -2.17 -3.53
CA ALA A 158 2.57 -2.86 -2.35
C ALA A 158 4.10 -2.86 -2.31
N GLY A 159 4.67 -2.50 -1.17
CA GLY A 159 6.12 -2.41 -1.01
C GLY A 159 6.55 -2.35 0.46
N HIS A 160 7.86 -2.36 0.69
CA HIS A 160 8.48 -2.17 2.00
C HIS A 160 8.93 -0.72 2.23
N GLY A 161 9.25 -0.02 1.13
CA GLY A 161 9.72 1.35 1.16
C GLY A 161 8.57 2.36 1.20
N ARG A 162 8.94 3.63 1.41
CA ARG A 162 8.00 4.74 1.26
C ARG A 162 7.82 5.08 -0.21
N LEU A 163 6.60 5.33 -0.60
CA LEU A 163 6.32 5.94 -1.90
C LEU A 163 6.95 7.34 -1.96
N HIS A 164 7.27 7.77 -3.18
CA HIS A 164 7.69 9.15 -3.37
C HIS A 164 6.60 10.12 -2.88
N PRO A 165 6.92 11.25 -2.24
CA PRO A 165 5.94 12.17 -1.65
C PRO A 165 4.80 12.53 -2.60
N SER A 166 5.09 12.87 -3.87
CA SER A 166 4.06 13.21 -4.86
C SER A 166 3.05 12.09 -5.14
N LEU A 167 3.45 10.83 -4.97
CA LEU A 167 2.57 9.69 -5.13
C LEU A 167 1.86 9.33 -3.82
N ALA A 168 2.58 9.43 -2.70
CA ALA A 168 2.03 9.21 -1.36
C ALA A 168 0.87 10.17 -1.06
N GLU A 169 1.00 11.46 -1.41
CA GLU A 169 -0.05 12.47 -1.26
C GLU A 169 -1.31 12.20 -2.10
N ARG A 170 -1.23 11.30 -3.08
CA ARG A 170 -2.34 10.87 -3.95
C ARG A 170 -2.76 9.44 -3.68
N SER A 171 -2.43 8.94 -2.50
CA SER A 171 -2.69 7.55 -2.11
C SER A 171 -3.39 7.47 -0.76
N ILE A 172 -4.26 6.49 -0.62
CA ILE A 172 -4.84 6.09 0.66
C ILE A 172 -3.96 4.97 1.22
N GLN A 173 -3.49 5.15 2.45
CA GLN A 173 -2.58 4.20 3.08
C GLN A 173 -3.35 3.07 3.76
N ILE A 174 -2.93 1.83 3.46
CA ILE A 174 -3.39 0.61 4.13
C ILE A 174 -2.19 -0.02 4.83
N VAL A 175 -2.17 0.05 6.15
CA VAL A 175 -1.06 -0.46 6.97
C VAL A 175 -1.39 -1.87 7.43
N LEU A 176 -0.68 -2.86 6.91
CA LEU A 176 -0.89 -4.25 7.26
C LEU A 176 0.04 -4.69 8.39
N GLU A 177 -0.50 -5.45 9.32
CA GLU A 177 0.24 -6.09 10.39
C GLU A 177 0.30 -7.62 10.19
N PRO A 178 1.33 -8.30 10.70
CA PRO A 178 1.37 -9.76 10.69
C PRO A 178 0.15 -10.34 11.41
N LYS A 179 -0.37 -11.46 10.89
CA LYS A 179 -1.46 -12.17 11.55
C LYS A 179 -1.05 -12.63 12.94
N GLU A 180 -1.86 -12.33 13.92
CA GLU A 180 -1.72 -12.92 15.25
C GLU A 180 -2.20 -14.38 15.25
N PRO A 181 -1.56 -15.26 16.04
CA PRO A 181 -2.10 -16.59 16.29
C PRO A 181 -3.51 -16.49 16.86
N GLY A 182 -4.49 -17.05 16.18
CA GLY A 182 -5.90 -16.97 16.61
C GLY A 182 -6.71 -15.80 16.03
N SER A 183 -6.18 -15.04 15.08
CA SER A 183 -6.88 -13.89 14.43
C SER A 183 -8.17 -14.27 13.68
N GLY A 184 -8.54 -15.54 13.60
CA GLY A 184 -9.74 -16.00 12.89
C GLY A 184 -9.66 -15.94 11.36
N CYS A 185 -8.59 -15.40 10.79
CA CYS A 185 -8.43 -15.34 9.34
C CYS A 185 -8.23 -16.72 8.74
N GLN A 186 -8.96 -17.03 7.68
CA GLN A 186 -8.84 -18.29 6.94
C GLN A 186 -7.49 -18.39 6.20
N PRO A 187 -6.97 -19.60 6.02
CA PRO A 187 -5.84 -19.84 5.12
C PRO A 187 -6.23 -19.47 3.68
N PHE A 188 -5.44 -18.62 3.05
CA PHE A 188 -5.68 -18.25 1.65
C PHE A 188 -5.31 -19.40 0.71
N ARG A 189 -6.25 -19.82 -0.12
CA ARG A 189 -6.07 -20.77 -1.22
C ARG A 189 -6.63 -20.12 -2.49
N PHE A 190 -5.75 -19.74 -3.41
CA PHE A 190 -6.09 -18.91 -4.57
C PHE A 190 -7.32 -19.43 -5.33
N TYR A 191 -7.33 -20.70 -5.76
CA TYR A 191 -8.45 -21.22 -6.54
C TYR A 191 -9.77 -21.31 -5.75
N ALA A 192 -9.70 -21.55 -4.45
CA ALA A 192 -10.89 -21.55 -3.59
C ALA A 192 -11.44 -20.14 -3.40
N ALA A 193 -10.56 -19.17 -3.16
CA ALA A 193 -10.93 -17.76 -3.07
C ALA A 193 -11.48 -17.23 -4.40
N GLN A 194 -10.87 -17.59 -5.53
CA GLN A 194 -11.34 -17.24 -6.88
C GLN A 194 -12.73 -17.83 -7.16
N ALA A 195 -12.96 -19.09 -6.82
CA ALA A 195 -14.27 -19.72 -7.01
C ALA A 195 -15.35 -19.04 -6.14
N SER A 196 -15.02 -18.68 -4.89
CA SER A 196 -15.97 -18.02 -3.98
C SER A 196 -16.22 -16.56 -4.32
N SER A 197 -15.26 -15.86 -4.94
CA SER A 197 -15.38 -14.45 -5.33
C SER A 197 -16.08 -14.22 -6.68
N LYS A 198 -16.25 -15.27 -7.50
CA LYS A 198 -16.76 -15.14 -8.88
C LYS A 198 -18.13 -14.45 -8.97
N SER A 199 -19.07 -14.84 -8.15
CA SER A 199 -20.40 -14.22 -8.13
C SER A 199 -20.37 -12.80 -7.58
N LEU A 200 -19.48 -12.54 -6.62
CA LEU A 200 -19.29 -11.20 -6.05
C LEU A 200 -18.66 -10.26 -7.06
N ASN A 201 -17.63 -10.70 -7.79
CA ASN A 201 -17.00 -9.94 -8.87
C ASN A 201 -18.01 -9.61 -9.99
N GLN A 202 -18.80 -10.59 -10.43
CA GLN A 202 -19.87 -10.35 -11.42
C GLN A 202 -20.88 -9.32 -10.91
N GLY A 203 -21.30 -9.42 -9.64
CA GLY A 203 -22.20 -8.44 -9.03
C GLY A 203 -21.62 -7.03 -8.97
N LEU A 204 -20.30 -6.90 -8.80
CA LEU A 204 -19.57 -5.62 -8.84
C LEU A 204 -19.56 -5.02 -10.24
N SER A 205 -19.28 -5.84 -11.27
CA SER A 205 -19.34 -5.43 -12.67
C SER A 205 -20.74 -4.98 -13.06
N ASP A 206 -21.76 -5.80 -12.76
CA ASP A 206 -23.16 -5.47 -13.06
C ASP A 206 -23.61 -4.18 -12.34
N TRP A 207 -23.13 -3.93 -11.12
CA TRP A 207 -23.39 -2.72 -10.38
C TRP A 207 -22.73 -1.50 -11.01
N GLY A 208 -21.46 -1.62 -11.42
CA GLY A 208 -20.72 -0.57 -12.12
C GLY A 208 -21.43 -0.15 -13.40
N ASP A 209 -21.74 -1.12 -14.26
CA ASP A 209 -22.44 -0.90 -15.54
C ASP A 209 -23.80 -0.23 -15.36
N ALA A 210 -24.56 -0.64 -14.34
CA ALA A 210 -25.89 -0.10 -14.08
C ALA A 210 -25.88 1.34 -13.55
N HIS A 211 -24.77 1.79 -12.97
CA HIS A 211 -24.73 3.06 -12.26
C HIS A 211 -23.74 4.08 -12.82
N HIS A 212 -22.90 3.70 -13.78
CA HIS A 212 -21.86 4.53 -14.39
C HIS A 212 -22.39 5.92 -14.80
N GLU A 213 -23.45 5.98 -15.61
CA GLU A 213 -24.04 7.25 -16.06
C GLU A 213 -24.56 8.15 -14.91
N ARG A 214 -24.93 7.56 -13.77
CA ARG A 214 -25.36 8.34 -12.61
C ARG A 214 -24.16 8.96 -11.91
N PHE A 215 -23.03 8.24 -11.84
CA PHE A 215 -21.79 8.78 -11.28
C PHE A 215 -21.22 9.91 -12.14
N GLU A 216 -21.31 9.84 -13.47
CA GLU A 216 -20.92 10.95 -14.37
C GLU A 216 -21.70 12.24 -14.12
N LYS A 217 -22.91 12.13 -13.60
CA LYS A 217 -23.81 13.27 -13.31
C LYS A 217 -23.77 13.74 -11.86
N ILE A 218 -22.94 13.11 -11.01
CA ILE A 218 -22.78 13.53 -9.61
C ILE A 218 -22.03 14.87 -9.58
N ALA A 219 -22.63 15.85 -8.92
CA ALA A 219 -21.97 17.13 -8.70
C ALA A 219 -20.76 16.99 -7.75
N PRO A 220 -19.64 17.67 -8.01
CA PRO A 220 -18.52 17.71 -7.09
C PRO A 220 -18.95 18.16 -5.69
N TYR A 221 -18.24 17.65 -4.68
CA TYR A 221 -18.48 18.07 -3.30
C TYR A 221 -18.14 19.55 -3.09
N LYS A 222 -18.98 20.21 -2.29
CA LYS A 222 -18.64 21.53 -1.74
C LYS A 222 -17.69 21.37 -0.54
N GLU A 223 -16.97 22.45 -0.22
CA GLU A 223 -15.99 22.47 0.87
C GLU A 223 -16.56 22.03 2.23
N ASP A 224 -17.79 22.40 2.53
CA ASP A 224 -18.51 22.10 3.78
C ASP A 224 -19.04 20.65 3.87
N GLN A 225 -18.98 19.90 2.79
CA GLN A 225 -19.39 18.48 2.75
C GLN A 225 -18.26 17.50 3.12
N PHE A 226 -17.01 17.99 3.08
CA PHE A 226 -15.87 17.19 3.50
C PHE A 226 -15.68 17.21 5.03
N PRO A 227 -15.13 16.13 5.62
CA PRO A 227 -14.60 16.19 6.97
C PRO A 227 -13.59 17.33 7.12
N PRO A 228 -13.73 18.20 8.15
CA PRO A 228 -12.86 19.37 8.33
C PRO A 228 -11.39 19.00 8.60
N GLU A 229 -11.14 17.77 9.06
CA GLU A 229 -9.80 17.23 9.31
C GLU A 229 -9.01 16.97 8.04
N LEU A 230 -9.68 16.86 6.89
CA LEU A 230 -9.03 16.57 5.62
C LEU A 230 -8.43 17.84 5.00
N SER A 231 -7.14 17.82 4.72
CA SER A 231 -6.48 18.84 3.89
C SER A 231 -7.07 18.84 2.47
N TRP A 232 -6.91 19.93 1.75
CA TRP A 232 -7.40 20.04 0.37
C TRP A 232 -6.95 18.89 -0.54
N ARG A 233 -5.71 18.43 -0.40
CA ARG A 233 -5.20 17.28 -1.16
C ARG A 233 -5.85 15.97 -0.75
N HIS A 234 -6.09 15.78 0.55
CA HIS A 234 -6.79 14.59 1.05
C HIS A 234 -8.26 14.56 0.60
N ARG A 235 -8.88 15.73 0.37
CA ARG A 235 -10.23 15.83 -0.18
C ARG A 235 -10.31 15.30 -1.60
N ASP A 236 -9.36 15.65 -2.48
CA ASP A 236 -9.26 15.09 -3.83
C ASP A 236 -9.16 13.55 -3.81
N CYS A 237 -8.45 12.98 -2.83
CA CYS A 237 -8.35 11.52 -2.66
C CYS A 237 -9.62 10.90 -2.06
N ALA A 238 -10.32 11.63 -1.21
CA ALA A 238 -11.49 11.13 -0.49
C ALA A 238 -12.76 11.17 -1.34
N GLU A 239 -12.91 12.20 -2.18
CA GLU A 239 -14.14 12.49 -2.93
C GLU A 239 -14.69 11.29 -3.70
N PRO A 240 -13.91 10.52 -4.49
CA PRO A 240 -14.44 9.38 -5.22
C PRO A 240 -15.03 8.30 -4.31
N LEU A 241 -14.39 8.04 -3.17
CA LEU A 241 -14.85 7.04 -2.21
C LEU A 241 -16.08 7.53 -1.43
N LEU A 242 -16.14 8.82 -1.13
CA LEU A 242 -17.30 9.44 -0.49
C LEU A 242 -18.51 9.42 -1.43
N HIS A 243 -18.33 9.67 -2.73
CA HIS A 243 -19.39 9.54 -3.74
C HIS A 243 -19.96 8.12 -3.77
N VAL A 244 -19.09 7.10 -3.76
CA VAL A 244 -19.53 5.69 -3.67
C VAL A 244 -20.32 5.45 -2.38
N ALA A 245 -19.81 5.89 -1.24
CA ALA A 245 -20.44 5.68 0.05
C ALA A 245 -21.81 6.38 0.15
N ASP A 246 -21.90 7.65 -0.26
CA ASP A 246 -23.15 8.43 -0.23
C ASP A 246 -24.19 7.88 -1.23
N PHE A 247 -23.73 7.37 -2.38
CA PHE A 247 -24.60 6.71 -3.35
C PHE A 247 -25.21 5.41 -2.80
N ILE A 248 -24.39 4.61 -2.09
CA ILE A 248 -24.84 3.35 -1.46
C ILE A 248 -25.78 3.63 -0.30
N GLY A 249 -25.52 4.67 0.48
CA GLY A 249 -26.34 5.07 1.64
C GLY A 249 -26.17 4.16 2.86
N GLY A 250 -27.20 4.13 3.71
CA GLY A 250 -27.15 3.41 4.98
C GLY A 250 -26.13 4.02 5.95
N ASP A 251 -25.28 3.20 6.56
CA ASP A 251 -24.21 3.62 7.47
C ASP A 251 -22.88 3.91 6.74
N TRP A 252 -22.78 3.57 5.46
CA TRP A 252 -21.55 3.72 4.67
C TRP A 252 -21.03 5.15 4.55
N PRO A 253 -21.89 6.18 4.40
CA PRO A 253 -21.43 7.56 4.36
C PRO A 253 -20.65 7.97 5.62
N GLN A 254 -21.09 7.53 6.80
CA GLN A 254 -20.43 7.84 8.06
C GLN A 254 -19.16 6.99 8.24
N ARG A 255 -19.21 5.70 7.92
CA ARG A 255 -18.06 4.78 7.95
C ARG A 255 -16.94 5.26 7.05
N ALA A 256 -17.27 5.67 5.81
CA ALA A 256 -16.30 6.18 4.84
C ALA A 256 -15.57 7.43 5.37
N ARG A 257 -16.33 8.40 5.90
CA ARG A 257 -15.75 9.62 6.48
C ARG A 257 -14.82 9.31 7.63
N HIS A 258 -15.24 8.45 8.55
CA HIS A 258 -14.42 8.03 9.68
C HIS A 258 -13.16 7.28 9.23
N ALA A 259 -13.29 6.33 8.30
CA ALA A 259 -12.16 5.55 7.80
C ALA A 259 -11.13 6.41 7.05
N LEU A 260 -11.57 7.37 6.23
CA LEU A 260 -10.69 8.28 5.51
C LEU A 260 -9.94 9.23 6.46
N VAL A 261 -10.65 9.83 7.43
CA VAL A 261 -10.01 10.69 8.44
C VAL A 261 -8.95 9.91 9.20
N ASN A 262 -9.24 8.68 9.64
CA ASN A 262 -8.31 7.83 10.36
C ASN A 262 -7.09 7.44 9.49
N ALA A 263 -7.30 7.09 8.23
CA ALA A 263 -6.21 6.71 7.33
C ALA A 263 -5.23 7.87 7.09
N PHE A 264 -5.72 9.08 6.83
CA PHE A 264 -4.87 10.25 6.62
C PHE A 264 -4.24 10.76 7.92
N ALA A 265 -4.94 10.69 9.05
CA ALA A 265 -4.37 11.02 10.36
C ALA A 265 -3.25 10.04 10.74
N LEU A 266 -3.44 8.74 10.51
CA LEU A 266 -2.43 7.72 10.78
C LEU A 266 -1.19 7.91 9.90
N ALA A 267 -1.35 8.19 8.61
CA ALA A 267 -0.25 8.48 7.70
C ALA A 267 0.56 9.70 8.15
N ALA A 268 -0.12 10.78 8.52
CA ALA A 268 0.52 11.99 9.04
C ALA A 268 1.23 11.74 10.38
N PHE A 269 0.62 10.94 11.27
CA PHE A 269 1.20 10.56 12.55
C PHE A 269 2.46 9.69 12.37
N GLU A 270 2.43 8.73 11.46
CA GLU A 270 3.60 7.89 11.16
C GLU A 270 4.78 8.71 10.63
N ASP A 271 4.53 9.63 9.71
CA ASP A 271 5.56 10.53 9.18
C ASP A 271 6.15 11.42 10.28
N PHE A 272 5.32 11.98 11.11
CA PHE A 272 5.74 12.81 12.23
C PHE A 272 6.46 12.00 13.32
N TYR A 273 6.00 10.78 13.59
CA TYR A 273 6.64 9.88 14.56
C TYR A 273 8.06 9.49 14.14
N ILE A 274 8.26 9.10 12.87
CA ILE A 274 9.60 8.78 12.36
C ILE A 274 10.49 10.03 12.35
N SER A 275 9.93 11.19 12.03
CA SER A 275 10.66 12.46 12.11
C SER A 275 11.06 12.81 13.54
N LYS A 276 10.22 12.55 14.52
CA LYS A 276 10.59 12.66 15.95
C LYS A 276 11.61 11.63 16.41
N GLN A 277 11.50 10.41 15.88
CA GLN A 277 12.41 9.33 16.23
C GLN A 277 13.83 9.65 15.76
N ILE A 278 14.01 10.04 14.50
CA ILE A 278 15.34 10.43 14.00
C ILE A 278 15.87 11.67 14.69
N LEU A 279 15.00 12.62 15.04
CA LEU A 279 15.37 13.82 15.81
C LEU A 279 15.93 13.46 17.20
N SER A 280 15.33 12.46 17.88
CA SER A 280 15.83 11.92 19.15
C SER A 280 17.17 11.20 18.95
N ASP A 281 17.25 10.35 17.93
CA ASP A 281 18.45 9.54 17.68
C ASP A 281 19.66 10.43 17.27
N ILE A 282 19.41 11.56 16.61
CA ILE A 282 20.44 12.58 16.34
C ILE A 282 20.88 13.26 17.64
N ARG A 283 19.98 13.52 18.60
CA ARG A 283 20.35 14.05 19.91
C ARG A 283 21.29 13.08 20.63
N ASP A 284 20.99 11.80 20.56
CA ASP A 284 21.81 10.76 21.16
C ASP A 284 23.20 10.64 20.45
N ALA A 285 23.26 10.83 19.12
CA ALA A 285 24.50 10.93 18.36
C ALA A 285 25.38 12.10 18.83
N PHE A 286 24.78 13.26 19.08
CA PHE A 286 25.50 14.40 19.64
C PHE A 286 26.01 14.12 21.05
N ALA A 287 25.19 13.50 21.91
CA ALA A 287 25.55 13.15 23.27
C ALA A 287 26.73 12.15 23.31
N GLU A 288 26.71 11.11 22.47
CA GLU A 288 27.81 10.13 22.39
C GLU A 288 29.13 10.77 21.97
N LYS A 289 29.11 11.75 21.08
CA LYS A 289 30.28 12.48 20.62
C LYS A 289 30.72 13.62 21.57
N GLY A 290 30.15 13.69 22.78
CA GLY A 290 30.48 14.73 23.75
C GLY A 290 29.85 16.10 23.46
N ASN A 291 28.73 16.14 22.76
CA ASN A 291 27.97 17.35 22.40
C ASN A 291 28.77 18.42 21.66
N PRO A 292 29.43 18.09 20.55
CA PRO A 292 30.18 19.06 19.76
C PRO A 292 29.24 20.15 19.20
N GLU A 293 29.79 21.25 18.75
CA GLU A 293 29.00 22.33 18.11
C GLU A 293 28.41 21.90 16.76
N TRP A 294 29.03 20.92 16.10
CA TRP A 294 28.64 20.46 14.79
C TRP A 294 29.00 18.97 14.60
N LEU A 295 28.13 18.24 13.90
CA LEU A 295 28.39 16.87 13.42
C LEU A 295 28.18 16.79 11.91
N SER A 296 29.07 16.09 11.21
CA SER A 296 28.89 15.81 9.79
C SER A 296 27.69 14.89 9.55
N SER A 297 27.05 15.03 8.39
CA SER A 297 25.98 14.07 8.00
C SER A 297 26.47 12.63 7.96
N THR A 298 27.76 12.42 7.70
CA THR A 298 28.39 11.10 7.71
C THR A 298 28.51 10.55 9.13
N ASP A 299 28.94 11.39 10.11
CA ASP A 299 29.05 10.97 11.51
C ASP A 299 27.67 10.65 12.11
N VAL A 300 26.67 11.48 11.81
CA VAL A 300 25.30 11.22 12.20
C VAL A 300 24.81 9.87 11.65
N LEU A 301 24.99 9.61 10.37
CA LEU A 301 24.59 8.34 9.75
C LEU A 301 25.35 7.15 10.31
N SER A 302 26.66 7.31 10.55
CA SER A 302 27.47 6.23 11.14
C SER A 302 26.96 5.83 12.50
N PHE A 303 26.52 6.80 13.33
CA PHE A 303 25.89 6.51 14.60
C PHE A 303 24.53 5.84 14.42
N LEU A 304 23.68 6.38 13.54
CA LEU A 304 22.34 5.82 13.29
C LEU A 304 22.38 4.34 12.87
N TYR A 305 23.41 3.94 12.11
CA TYR A 305 23.56 2.55 11.69
C TYR A 305 24.00 1.59 12.81
N THR A 306 24.47 2.09 13.94
CA THR A 306 24.81 1.27 15.10
C THR A 306 23.63 0.96 16.02
N MET A 307 22.46 1.50 15.73
CA MET A 307 21.28 1.37 16.58
C MET A 307 20.49 0.09 16.27
N ASP A 308 20.74 -1.00 16.99
CA ASP A 308 20.07 -2.32 16.79
C ASP A 308 18.55 -2.29 16.88
N ASN A 309 17.97 -1.30 17.58
CA ASN A 309 16.54 -1.15 17.75
C ASN A 309 15.89 -0.22 16.72
N ARG A 310 16.59 0.08 15.63
CA ARG A 310 16.17 0.94 14.54
C ARG A 310 16.39 0.25 13.19
N THR A 311 15.74 0.76 12.17
CA THR A 311 15.88 0.29 10.78
C THR A 311 16.62 1.30 9.92
N TRP A 312 17.51 2.11 10.51
CA TRP A 312 18.26 3.14 9.78
C TRP A 312 19.32 2.54 8.86
N ASP A 313 19.86 1.38 9.20
CA ASP A 313 20.79 0.56 8.40
C ASP A 313 20.06 -0.22 7.30
N ASP A 314 18.77 -0.52 7.46
CA ASP A 314 17.87 -1.12 6.48
C ASP A 314 16.69 -0.17 6.15
N TRP A 315 17.00 1.07 5.84
CA TRP A 315 15.98 2.09 5.59
C TRP A 315 15.16 1.85 4.32
N SER A 316 15.80 1.35 3.29
CA SER A 316 15.16 1.09 2.01
C SER A 316 15.83 -0.08 1.30
N LYS A 317 15.19 -1.22 1.23
CA LYS A 317 15.60 -2.43 0.47
C LYS A 317 16.96 -3.00 0.89
N GLY A 318 17.19 -3.15 2.17
CA GLY A 318 18.50 -3.58 2.65
C GLY A 318 19.61 -2.53 2.44
N LYS A 319 19.23 -1.28 2.11
CA LYS A 319 20.17 -0.16 1.97
C LYS A 319 20.03 0.79 3.14
N PRO A 320 21.15 1.24 3.69
CA PRO A 320 21.14 2.18 4.79
C PRO A 320 20.60 3.55 4.37
N MET A 321 20.06 4.28 5.34
CA MET A 321 19.55 5.63 5.18
C MET A 321 20.63 6.54 4.59
N GLN A 322 20.22 7.43 3.69
CA GLN A 322 21.14 8.37 3.03
C GLN A 322 21.00 9.78 3.61
N PRO A 323 22.00 10.66 3.49
CA PRO A 323 21.96 12.03 4.01
C PRO A 323 20.73 12.81 3.59
N LYS A 324 20.24 12.59 2.36
CA LYS A 324 19.03 13.24 1.85
C LYS A 324 17.77 12.82 2.59
N ALA A 325 17.68 11.56 3.03
CA ALA A 325 16.54 11.07 3.80
C ALA A 325 16.52 11.69 5.20
N VAL A 326 17.68 11.81 5.86
CA VAL A 326 17.79 12.51 7.14
C VAL A 326 17.34 13.98 7.01
N ALA A 327 17.82 14.68 5.99
CA ALA A 327 17.43 16.07 5.74
C ALA A 327 15.92 16.21 5.53
N HIS A 328 15.31 15.31 4.77
CA HIS A 328 13.87 15.31 4.53
C HIS A 328 13.04 15.06 5.81
N LEU A 329 13.48 14.13 6.65
CA LEU A 329 12.81 13.85 7.94
C LEU A 329 12.96 14.99 8.95
N LEU A 330 13.96 15.83 8.82
CA LEU A 330 14.17 17.00 9.67
C LEU A 330 13.52 18.28 9.13
N GLU A 331 13.06 18.27 7.88
CA GLU A 331 12.40 19.42 7.23
C GLU A 331 11.17 19.94 8.01
N PRO A 332 10.26 19.08 8.56
CA PRO A 332 9.12 19.54 9.37
C PRO A 332 9.52 20.35 10.62
N PHE A 333 10.76 20.21 11.06
CA PHE A 333 11.31 20.94 12.20
C PHE A 333 12.12 22.18 11.80
N GLY A 334 12.20 22.48 10.49
CA GLY A 334 12.99 23.60 9.96
C GLY A 334 14.52 23.39 10.02
N VAL A 335 14.97 22.16 10.25
CA VAL A 335 16.41 21.82 10.36
C VAL A 335 16.93 21.33 9.01
N GLN A 336 17.99 22.00 8.51
CA GLN A 336 18.65 21.62 7.26
C GLN A 336 20.16 21.47 7.46
N PRO A 337 20.80 20.51 6.74
CA PRO A 337 22.25 20.37 6.78
C PRO A 337 22.96 21.56 6.14
N ARG A 338 23.94 22.12 6.82
CA ARG A 338 24.73 23.26 6.32
C ARG A 338 26.18 22.83 6.05
N ASN A 339 26.83 23.53 5.16
CA ASN A 339 28.24 23.36 4.87
C ASN A 339 29.09 23.83 6.08
N HIS A 340 30.08 23.02 6.45
CA HIS A 340 31.06 23.37 7.48
C HIS A 340 32.48 23.16 6.95
N ARG A 341 33.33 24.17 7.03
CA ARG A 341 34.68 24.10 6.52
C ARG A 341 35.61 23.47 7.56
N THR A 342 36.07 22.26 7.30
CA THR A 342 36.97 21.52 8.20
C THR A 342 38.43 21.58 7.73
N GLY A 343 38.69 22.14 6.54
CA GLY A 343 40.04 22.27 5.98
C GLY A 343 40.07 23.13 4.70
N PRO A 344 41.26 23.35 4.11
CA PRO A 344 41.40 24.21 2.92
C PRO A 344 40.58 23.79 1.73
N GLN A 345 40.33 22.47 1.55
CA GLN A 345 39.60 21.89 0.43
C GLN A 345 38.39 21.01 0.86
N THR A 346 38.12 20.91 2.17
CA THR A 346 37.10 20.00 2.69
C THR A 346 35.93 20.79 3.30
N VAL A 347 34.74 20.69 2.69
CA VAL A 347 33.53 21.39 3.11
C VAL A 347 32.39 20.38 3.21
N PRO A 348 32.38 19.48 4.23
CA PRO A 348 31.30 18.53 4.43
C PRO A 348 30.00 19.23 4.87
N LYS A 349 28.85 18.60 4.58
CA LYS A 349 27.55 19.00 5.11
C LYS A 349 27.29 18.31 6.44
N GLY A 350 26.63 19.02 7.33
CA GLY A 350 26.25 18.49 8.64
C GLY A 350 25.27 19.39 9.38
N TYR A 351 25.06 19.06 10.64
CA TYR A 351 24.07 19.69 11.50
C TYR A 351 24.75 20.44 12.66
N TYR A 352 24.30 21.66 12.92
CA TYR A 352 24.77 22.43 14.05
C TYR A 352 23.88 22.20 15.26
N ARG A 353 24.50 21.99 16.44
CA ARG A 353 23.79 21.81 17.68
C ARG A 353 22.88 22.99 18.00
N ALA A 354 23.32 24.21 17.71
CA ALA A 354 22.55 25.42 17.90
C ALA A 354 21.21 25.46 17.13
N ASP A 355 21.13 24.82 15.95
CA ASP A 355 19.89 24.69 15.19
C ASP A 355 18.98 23.63 15.78
N LEU A 356 19.54 22.57 16.34
CA LEU A 356 18.82 21.40 16.88
C LEU A 356 18.32 21.60 18.32
N GLU A 357 19.05 22.30 19.19
CA GLU A 357 18.69 22.49 20.60
C GLU A 357 17.30 23.10 20.83
N PRO A 358 16.89 24.16 20.12
CA PRO A 358 15.53 24.69 20.27
C PRO A 358 14.46 23.68 19.84
N VAL A 359 14.77 22.88 18.82
CA VAL A 359 13.88 21.85 18.28
C VAL A 359 13.77 20.68 19.26
N TRP A 360 14.88 20.20 19.82
CA TRP A 360 14.87 19.18 20.85
C TRP A 360 14.05 19.58 22.05
N ARG A 361 14.24 20.79 22.57
CA ARG A 361 13.45 21.33 23.71
C ARG A 361 11.96 21.39 23.45
N ARG A 362 11.57 21.70 22.19
CA ARG A 362 10.15 21.83 21.83
C ARG A 362 9.48 20.47 21.57
N HIS A 363 10.19 19.52 20.96
CA HIS A 363 9.58 18.32 20.39
C HIS A 363 9.95 17.02 21.10
N LEU A 364 10.99 17.01 21.91
CA LEU A 364 11.43 15.83 22.65
C LEU A 364 11.28 16.02 24.17
N PRO A 365 10.99 14.92 24.91
CA PRO A 365 11.01 14.98 26.37
C PRO A 365 12.42 15.33 26.87
N ALA A 366 12.49 15.91 28.09
CA ALA A 366 13.76 16.16 28.74
C ALA A 366 14.56 14.85 28.87
N SER A 367 15.88 14.92 28.74
CA SER A 367 16.83 13.82 28.53
C SER A 367 16.89 12.71 29.62
N SER A 368 15.93 12.62 30.54
CA SER A 368 15.92 11.66 31.65
C SER A 368 14.87 10.55 31.59
N GLN A 369 14.10 10.42 30.49
CA GLN A 369 13.14 9.33 30.34
C GLN A 369 13.49 8.47 29.13
N LYS A 370 13.86 7.20 29.39
CA LYS A 370 13.88 6.16 28.33
C LYS A 370 12.53 6.14 27.63
N PRO A 371 12.49 5.96 26.30
CA PRO A 371 11.21 5.87 25.59
C PRO A 371 10.37 4.76 26.20
N VAL A 372 9.23 5.11 26.73
CA VAL A 372 8.18 4.15 27.07
C VAL A 372 7.74 3.55 25.72
N ALA A 373 7.74 2.23 25.64
CA ALA A 373 7.18 1.52 24.51
C ALA A 373 5.75 2.05 24.27
N LEU A 374 5.44 2.38 23.01
CA LEU A 374 4.13 2.89 22.63
C LEU A 374 3.04 1.90 23.07
N PRO A 375 1.95 2.37 23.65
CA PRO A 375 0.75 1.56 23.71
C PRO A 375 0.29 1.32 22.25
N VAL A 376 0.21 0.05 21.91
CA VAL A 376 -0.48 -0.45 20.73
C VAL A 376 -1.87 0.19 20.71
N ALA A 377 -2.42 0.48 19.55
CA ALA A 377 -3.68 1.17 19.22
C ALA A 377 -4.94 0.78 20.06
N ALA A 378 -4.80 0.01 21.12
CA ALA A 378 -5.86 -0.40 22.04
C ALA A 378 -6.38 0.73 22.96
N GLU A 379 -5.63 1.83 23.17
CA GLU A 379 -6.08 2.89 24.10
C GLU A 379 -7.00 3.95 23.47
N LEU A 380 -7.05 4.08 22.15
CA LEU A 380 -8.01 4.98 21.49
C LEU A 380 -9.44 4.41 21.46
N GLN A 381 -9.63 3.13 21.77
CA GLN A 381 -10.95 2.49 21.81
C GLN A 381 -11.65 2.60 23.19
N ASN A 382 -10.98 3.01 24.26
CA ASN A 382 -11.54 2.99 25.62
C ASN A 382 -12.12 4.32 26.12
N SER A 383 -12.14 5.39 25.35
CA SER A 383 -12.72 6.67 25.79
C SER A 383 -14.20 6.88 25.47
N ALA A 384 -14.88 5.92 24.84
CA ALA A 384 -16.27 6.09 24.37
C ALA A 384 -17.33 5.25 25.09
N LEU A 385 -17.01 4.49 26.15
CA LEU A 385 -18.00 3.69 26.87
C LEU A 385 -17.80 3.77 28.40
N SER A 386 -18.23 4.85 29.02
CA SER A 386 -18.51 4.90 30.45
C SER A 386 -20.00 5.14 30.69
N THR A 387 -20.75 4.06 30.82
CA THR A 387 -22.05 4.07 31.52
C THR A 387 -21.95 3.22 32.81
N PRO A 388 -22.62 3.58 33.89
CA PRO A 388 -22.32 3.09 35.24
C PRO A 388 -22.88 1.69 35.51
N ARG A 389 -22.02 0.84 36.06
CA ARG A 389 -22.34 -0.53 36.46
C ARG A 389 -22.97 -0.57 37.83
N LEU A 390 -24.18 -1.06 37.91
CA LEU A 390 -24.83 -1.44 39.17
C LEU A 390 -24.21 -2.71 39.77
N THR A 391 -23.97 -2.66 41.05
CA THR A 391 -23.41 -3.71 41.93
C THR A 391 -24.34 -4.90 42.12
N ALA A 392 -23.83 -6.13 42.00
CA ALA A 392 -24.35 -7.28 42.72
C ALA A 392 -23.24 -8.31 43.05
N SER A 393 -23.23 -8.70 44.25
CA SER A 393 -22.54 -9.58 45.18
C SER A 393 -22.21 -11.02 44.68
N SER A 394 -20.99 -11.43 45.07
CA SER A 394 -20.54 -12.73 45.63
C SER A 394 -21.01 -14.07 45.04
N GLN A 395 -20.08 -14.90 44.62
CA GLN A 395 -19.72 -16.21 45.28
C GLN A 395 -18.70 -16.99 44.44
N LYS A 396 -17.63 -17.47 45.11
CA LYS A 396 -16.71 -18.52 44.62
C LYS A 396 -17.41 -19.91 44.75
N PRO A 397 -17.04 -20.90 43.98
CA PRO A 397 -16.43 -22.11 44.54
C PRO A 397 -15.21 -22.65 43.71
N VAL A 398 -14.19 -22.96 44.43
CA VAL A 398 -13.45 -24.22 44.71
C VAL A 398 -13.26 -25.20 43.53
N ALA A 399 -11.97 -25.47 43.28
CA ALA A 399 -11.45 -26.56 42.43
C ALA A 399 -11.58 -27.94 43.11
N PRO A 400 -11.44 -29.00 42.36
CA PRO A 400 -10.53 -30.06 42.80
C PRO A 400 -9.52 -30.54 41.75
N SER A 401 -8.34 -30.84 42.28
CA SER A 401 -7.23 -31.52 41.61
C SER A 401 -7.53 -33.02 41.43
N VAL A 402 -7.07 -33.61 40.31
CA VAL A 402 -6.59 -35.01 40.35
C VAL A 402 -5.46 -35.16 39.32
N ALA A 403 -4.31 -35.59 39.83
CA ALA A 403 -3.16 -36.06 39.09
C ALA A 403 -3.37 -37.50 38.65
N ALA A 404 -2.86 -37.88 37.50
CA ALA A 404 -2.41 -39.25 37.19
C ALA A 404 -1.40 -39.26 36.05
N GLU A 405 -0.23 -39.74 36.38
CA GLU A 405 0.88 -40.16 35.52
C GLU A 405 0.45 -41.20 34.50
N LEU A 406 1.09 -41.20 33.33
CA LEU A 406 1.58 -42.42 32.70
C LEU A 406 2.67 -42.10 31.65
N GLN A 407 3.81 -42.75 31.89
CA GLN A 407 5.02 -42.86 31.08
C GLN A 407 4.80 -43.68 29.81
N ASN A 408 5.65 -43.44 28.84
CA ASN A 408 6.39 -44.36 27.93
C ASN A 408 6.35 -43.89 26.48
N SER A 409 7.42 -43.68 25.95
CA SER A 409 8.61 -44.34 25.35
C SER A 409 8.74 -43.98 23.89
N VAL A 410 9.93 -43.43 23.62
CA VAL A 410 10.51 -43.17 22.27
C VAL A 410 10.94 -44.52 21.65
N PRO A 411 10.97 -44.66 20.34
CA PRO A 411 12.25 -44.95 19.71
C PRO A 411 12.57 -44.12 18.45
N LYS A 412 13.84 -43.78 18.38
CA LYS A 412 14.62 -43.21 17.28
C LYS A 412 14.95 -44.31 16.27
N PRO A 413 15.05 -44.05 14.96
CA PRO A 413 15.89 -44.89 14.11
C PRO A 413 17.09 -44.09 13.54
N GLU A 414 18.12 -44.90 13.42
CA GLU A 414 19.51 -44.56 13.09
C GLU A 414 19.78 -44.20 11.64
N ASN A 415 20.84 -43.43 11.50
CA ASN A 415 21.59 -43.10 10.30
C ASN A 415 22.33 -44.33 9.73
N LYS A 416 22.29 -44.52 8.42
CA LYS A 416 23.38 -45.17 7.64
C LYS A 416 23.44 -44.63 6.23
N SER A 417 24.55 -43.95 5.92
CA SER A 417 25.02 -43.74 4.56
C SER A 417 25.76 -45.00 4.05
N PRO A 418 25.84 -45.18 2.75
CA PRO A 418 27.15 -45.48 2.13
C PRO A 418 27.38 -44.74 0.78
N SER A 419 28.61 -44.37 0.55
CA SER A 419 29.22 -43.96 -0.74
C SER A 419 30.03 -45.16 -1.31
N PRO A 420 30.79 -44.99 -2.44
CA PRO A 420 30.34 -44.95 -3.84
C PRO A 420 30.95 -46.09 -4.69
N GLY A 421 30.44 -46.34 -5.87
CA GLY A 421 31.03 -47.32 -6.80
C GLY A 421 30.59 -47.13 -8.25
N SER A 422 31.51 -46.66 -9.06
CA SER A 422 31.90 -47.01 -10.44
C SER A 422 30.90 -47.51 -11.48
N ALA A 423 30.85 -46.71 -12.58
CA ALA A 423 30.81 -47.05 -14.02
C ALA A 423 29.91 -48.18 -14.54
N ALA A 424 29.04 -47.81 -15.48
CA ALA A 424 28.92 -48.40 -16.82
C ALA A 424 27.77 -47.69 -17.63
N LYS A 425 28.07 -47.27 -18.86
CA LYS A 425 27.06 -46.99 -19.90
C LYS A 425 26.46 -48.33 -20.38
N PRO A 426 25.16 -48.37 -20.74
CA PRO A 426 24.86 -48.74 -22.10
C PRO A 426 23.64 -48.02 -22.74
N THR A 427 23.77 -47.82 -24.05
CA THR A 427 22.84 -47.98 -25.17
C THR A 427 21.39 -47.46 -25.10
N THR A 428 21.14 -46.59 -26.07
CA THR A 428 19.90 -46.16 -26.74
C THR A 428 18.80 -47.19 -26.79
N THR A 429 17.60 -46.80 -26.32
CA THR A 429 16.31 -47.31 -26.84
C THR A 429 15.29 -46.17 -26.80
N ASP A 430 14.52 -46.07 -27.89
CA ASP A 430 13.48 -45.13 -28.21
C ASP A 430 12.47 -44.94 -27.08
N ASN A 431 12.20 -43.66 -26.75
CA ASN A 431 11.08 -43.25 -25.92
C ASN A 431 10.11 -42.42 -26.76
N PRO A 432 8.81 -42.70 -26.73
CA PRO A 432 7.83 -41.97 -27.53
C PRO A 432 7.66 -40.54 -27.00
N LYS A 433 7.58 -39.63 -27.94
CA LYS A 433 7.35 -38.19 -27.76
C LYS A 433 6.09 -37.95 -26.93
N PRO A 434 6.15 -37.11 -25.87
CA PRO A 434 4.94 -36.73 -25.15
C PRO A 434 4.03 -35.87 -26.04
N PRO A 435 2.70 -35.91 -25.85
CA PRO A 435 1.77 -35.12 -26.63
C PRO A 435 2.05 -33.63 -26.42
N GLN A 436 2.03 -32.90 -27.53
CA GLN A 436 2.14 -31.43 -27.53
C GLN A 436 0.92 -30.88 -26.80
N SER A 437 1.14 -30.25 -25.66
CA SER A 437 0.15 -29.41 -24.99
C SER A 437 -0.11 -28.18 -25.89
N GLU A 438 -1.36 -27.93 -26.22
CA GLU A 438 -1.77 -26.68 -26.84
C GLU A 438 -1.32 -25.49 -25.96
N PRO A 439 -0.93 -24.35 -26.55
CA PRO A 439 -0.53 -23.20 -25.77
C PRO A 439 -1.72 -22.73 -24.92
N PHE A 440 -1.49 -22.61 -23.62
CA PHE A 440 -2.43 -22.03 -22.67
C PHE A 440 -2.66 -20.56 -23.04
N GLU A 441 -3.83 -20.24 -23.63
CA GLU A 441 -4.24 -18.86 -23.81
C GLU A 441 -4.71 -18.30 -22.45
N PRO A 442 -4.09 -17.21 -21.95
CA PRO A 442 -4.55 -16.56 -20.75
C PRO A 442 -5.96 -15.98 -20.95
N PHE A 443 -6.78 -16.08 -19.94
CA PHE A 443 -8.19 -15.64 -19.91
C PHE A 443 -8.42 -14.18 -20.37
N TRP A 444 -7.40 -13.34 -20.35
CA TRP A 444 -7.44 -11.92 -20.78
C TRP A 444 -7.15 -11.67 -22.26
N SER A 445 -6.94 -12.70 -23.07
CA SER A 445 -6.70 -12.54 -24.53
C SER A 445 -7.97 -12.33 -25.36
N LYS A 446 -9.16 -12.36 -24.75
CA LYS A 446 -10.43 -12.09 -25.44
C LYS A 446 -10.87 -10.65 -25.13
N SER A 447 -10.49 -9.71 -25.98
CA SER A 447 -11.07 -8.37 -26.01
C SER A 447 -12.56 -8.45 -26.33
N PRO A 448 -13.46 -7.86 -25.54
CA PRO A 448 -14.84 -7.67 -25.96
C PRO A 448 -14.84 -6.61 -27.06
N THR A 449 -15.19 -6.99 -28.28
CA THR A 449 -15.55 -6.06 -29.37
C THR A 449 -16.84 -5.35 -28.98
N HIS A 450 -16.76 -4.21 -28.34
CA HIS A 450 -17.86 -3.27 -28.29
C HIS A 450 -17.84 -2.42 -29.56
N VAL A 451 -18.82 -2.66 -30.40
CA VAL A 451 -19.15 -1.85 -31.56
C VAL A 451 -19.70 -0.50 -31.08
N ILE A 452 -18.85 0.51 -31.07
CA ILE A 452 -19.32 1.90 -30.93
C ILE A 452 -19.82 2.35 -32.28
N GLY A 453 -21.14 2.58 -32.36
CA GLY A 453 -21.79 3.10 -33.53
C GLY A 453 -21.24 4.47 -33.94
N SER A 454 -20.78 4.57 -35.20
CA SER A 454 -20.31 5.80 -35.83
C SER A 454 -21.46 6.84 -35.88
N VAL A 455 -21.34 7.93 -35.14
CA VAL A 455 -22.17 9.14 -35.35
C VAL A 455 -21.60 9.89 -36.53
N LYS A 456 -22.33 9.89 -37.64
CA LYS A 456 -22.06 10.72 -38.83
C LYS A 456 -22.20 12.20 -38.42
N ALA A 457 -21.15 12.98 -38.62
CA ALA A 457 -21.20 14.43 -38.59
C ALA A 457 -22.08 14.92 -39.76
N GLY A 458 -23.25 15.45 -39.44
CA GLY A 458 -24.09 16.18 -40.38
C GLY A 458 -23.48 17.58 -40.62
N GLY A 459 -23.11 17.86 -41.86
CA GLY A 459 -22.72 19.19 -42.29
C GLY A 459 -23.90 20.15 -42.23
N ILE A 460 -23.62 21.36 -41.79
CA ILE A 460 -24.49 22.53 -42.00
C ILE A 460 -23.77 23.43 -42.99
N GLY A 461 -24.50 23.74 -44.11
CA GLY A 461 -24.09 24.68 -45.14
C GLY A 461 -24.11 26.16 -44.68
#